data_f65e2ae8788818ba352a645493ea4ad8
#
_entry.id   f65e2ae8788818ba352a645493ea4ad8
#
_cell.length_a   1.000
_cell.length_b   1.000
_cell.length_c   1.000
_cell.angle_alpha   90.00
_cell.angle_beta   90.00
_cell.angle_gamma   90.00
#
_symmetry.space_group_name_H-M   'P 1'
#
loop_
_entity.id
_entity.type
_entity.pdbx_description
1 polymer ?
#
loop_
_entity_poly.entity_id
_entity_poly.type
_entity_poly.pdbx_seq_one_letter_code
_entity_poly.pdbx_strand_id
1 'polypeptide(L)'
;VQTCALPILEPHDGEDLARIRRHIADRDGWGFTTIERARDLTAGLEAVRPEGTVLFDSVTACLAAQMFDGGGMDMGAPRRVAAQIAAISRVPAHFVCVCDGIWQGGEDYDPWTAAYTAGLAGICRTLAAEFDVVCEMTMGLPHVWKGEMPRA
;
A
#
# COMPACT_ATOMS: atom_id res chain seq x y z
N VAL A 1 -17.05 10.65 -2.84
CA VAL A 1 -16.59 9.53 -3.68
C VAL A 1 -15.28 9.03 -3.13
N GLN A 2 -15.24 7.78 -2.71
CA GLN A 2 -14.02 7.12 -2.23
C GLN A 2 -13.38 6.41 -3.42
N THR A 3 -12.09 6.63 -3.62
CA THR A 3 -11.31 5.97 -4.67
C THR A 3 -10.30 5.04 -4.00
N CYS A 4 -10.31 3.77 -4.35
CA CYS A 4 -9.36 2.79 -3.83
C CYS A 4 -8.34 2.46 -4.92
N ALA A 5 -7.06 2.65 -4.64
CA ALA A 5 -5.98 2.16 -5.48
C ALA A 5 -5.48 0.84 -4.88
N LEU A 6 -5.67 -0.25 -5.60
CA LEU A 6 -5.11 -1.55 -5.25
C LEU A 6 -3.88 -1.81 -6.12
N PRO A 7 -2.69 -1.93 -5.56
CA PRO A 7 -1.62 -2.60 -6.25
C PRO A 7 -1.93 -4.10 -6.25
N ILE A 8 -2.60 -4.58 -7.30
CA ILE A 8 -2.80 -6.01 -7.49
C ILE A 8 -1.51 -6.57 -8.05
N LEU A 9 -0.97 -7.61 -7.38
CA LEU A 9 -0.06 -8.56 -8.00
C LEU A 9 -0.70 -9.03 -9.30
N GLU A 10 0.05 -9.03 -10.40
CA GLU A 10 -0.39 -9.75 -11.59
C GLU A 10 -0.73 -11.17 -11.15
N PRO A 11 -1.97 -11.63 -11.36
CA PRO A 11 -2.38 -12.92 -10.82
C PRO A 11 -1.55 -14.02 -11.48
N HIS A 12 -0.79 -14.73 -10.67
CA HIS A 12 0.02 -15.84 -11.17
C HIS A 12 -0.75 -17.16 -11.17
N ASP A 13 -1.85 -17.24 -10.40
CA ASP A 13 -2.67 -18.43 -10.30
C ASP A 13 -4.17 -18.15 -10.04
N GLY A 14 -4.96 -19.25 -9.93
CA GLY A 14 -6.39 -19.16 -9.68
C GLY A 14 -6.75 -18.68 -8.27
N GLU A 15 -5.84 -18.82 -7.29
CA GLU A 15 -6.05 -18.37 -5.92
C GLU A 15 -5.92 -16.85 -5.83
N ASP A 16 -4.97 -16.26 -6.52
CA ASP A 16 -4.83 -14.81 -6.64
C ASP A 16 -6.08 -14.17 -7.26
N LEU A 17 -6.60 -14.77 -8.34
CA LEU A 17 -7.85 -14.33 -8.96
C LEU A 17 -9.06 -14.45 -8.02
N ALA A 18 -9.12 -15.49 -7.19
CA ALA A 18 -10.20 -15.67 -6.21
C ALA A 18 -10.10 -14.64 -5.09
N ARG A 19 -8.87 -14.30 -4.65
CA ARG A 19 -8.61 -13.26 -3.66
C ARG A 19 -9.03 -11.88 -4.17
N ILE A 20 -8.65 -11.54 -5.39
CA ILE A 20 -9.04 -10.28 -6.04
C ILE A 20 -10.57 -10.16 -6.10
N ARG A 21 -11.26 -11.20 -6.59
CA ARG A 21 -12.72 -11.22 -6.67
C ARG A 21 -13.39 -11.05 -5.31
N ARG A 22 -12.84 -11.67 -4.25
CA ARG A 22 -13.34 -11.52 -2.89
C ARG A 22 -13.19 -10.08 -2.41
N HIS A 23 -12.02 -9.46 -2.60
CA HIS A 23 -11.78 -8.07 -2.23
C HIS A 23 -12.69 -7.09 -2.97
N ILE A 24 -13.03 -7.36 -4.24
CA ILE A 24 -13.99 -6.55 -4.98
C ILE A 24 -15.40 -6.73 -4.38
N ALA A 25 -15.82 -7.97 -4.11
CA ALA A 25 -17.13 -8.29 -3.55
C ALA A 25 -17.31 -7.70 -2.13
N ASP A 26 -16.26 -7.78 -1.28
CA ASP A 26 -16.28 -7.25 0.09
C ASP A 26 -16.46 -5.71 0.14
N ARG A 27 -16.14 -5.02 -0.95
CA ARG A 27 -16.27 -3.56 -1.09
C ARG A 27 -17.52 -3.12 -1.86
N ASP A 28 -18.28 -4.07 -2.38
CA ASP A 28 -19.52 -3.75 -3.10
C ASP A 28 -20.51 -3.01 -2.18
N GLY A 29 -21.08 -1.93 -2.66
CA GLY A 29 -21.97 -1.06 -1.89
C GLY A 29 -21.27 -0.01 -1.01
N TRP A 30 -19.93 -0.01 -0.88
CA TRP A 30 -19.20 1.00 -0.10
C TRP A 30 -18.94 2.29 -0.89
N GLY A 31 -19.26 2.33 -2.17
CA GLY A 31 -19.08 3.50 -3.03
C GLY A 31 -17.62 3.74 -3.45
N PHE A 32 -16.77 2.71 -3.37
CA PHE A 32 -15.41 2.78 -3.88
C PHE A 32 -15.37 2.65 -5.40
N THR A 33 -14.49 3.43 -6.03
CA THR A 33 -14.02 3.16 -7.39
C THR A 33 -12.64 2.52 -7.28
N THR A 34 -12.48 1.31 -7.79
CA THR A 34 -11.19 0.60 -7.73
C THR A 34 -10.31 1.03 -8.90
N ILE A 35 -9.07 1.40 -8.59
CA ILE A 35 -8.00 1.67 -9.56
C ILE A 35 -6.94 0.60 -9.36
N GLU A 36 -6.80 -0.33 -10.30
CA GLU A 36 -5.81 -1.40 -10.24
C GLU A 36 -4.51 -0.95 -10.89
N ARG A 37 -3.49 -0.71 -10.07
CA ARG A 37 -2.15 -0.29 -10.49
C ARG A 37 -1.09 -0.84 -9.55
N ALA A 38 -0.29 -1.79 -10.02
CA ALA A 38 0.86 -2.30 -9.28
C ALA A 38 2.15 -1.52 -9.60
N ARG A 39 2.18 -0.88 -10.78
CA ARG A 39 3.34 -0.14 -11.31
C ARG A 39 2.89 1.24 -11.77
N ASP A 40 3.84 2.19 -11.79
CA ASP A 40 3.57 3.58 -12.18
C ASP A 40 2.28 4.12 -11.53
N LEU A 41 2.32 4.24 -10.21
CA LEU A 41 1.18 4.71 -9.43
C LEU A 41 0.72 6.09 -9.87
N THR A 42 1.63 6.90 -10.42
CA THR A 42 1.35 8.26 -10.85
C THR A 42 0.46 8.33 -12.09
N ALA A 43 0.46 7.30 -12.94
CA ALA A 43 -0.46 7.19 -14.06
C ALA A 43 -1.93 7.00 -13.66
N GLY A 44 -2.20 6.69 -12.38
CA GLY A 44 -3.56 6.62 -11.82
C GLY A 44 -4.11 7.94 -11.30
N LEU A 45 -3.29 9.01 -11.27
CA LEU A 45 -3.67 10.30 -10.67
C LEU A 45 -4.84 10.98 -11.36
N GLU A 46 -5.03 10.77 -12.66
CA GLU A 46 -6.15 11.35 -13.42
C GLU A 46 -7.52 10.86 -12.93
N ALA A 47 -7.58 9.69 -12.30
CA ALA A 47 -8.80 9.13 -11.72
C ALA A 47 -9.04 9.55 -10.27
N VAL A 48 -8.05 10.18 -9.63
CA VAL A 48 -8.12 10.64 -8.24
C VAL A 48 -8.75 12.04 -8.20
N ARG A 49 -9.85 12.17 -7.44
CA ARG A 49 -10.49 13.47 -7.23
C ARG A 49 -9.84 14.20 -6.07
N PRO A 50 -9.50 15.49 -6.22
CA PRO A 50 -8.86 16.28 -5.16
C PRO A 50 -9.67 16.34 -3.86
N GLU A 51 -11.00 16.36 -3.95
CA GLU A 51 -11.92 16.37 -2.82
C GLU A 51 -12.24 14.99 -2.25
N GLY A 52 -11.68 13.94 -2.83
CA GLY A 52 -11.97 12.54 -2.48
C GLY A 52 -11.09 11.99 -1.35
N THR A 53 -11.37 10.73 -1.02
CA THR A 53 -10.54 9.92 -0.13
C THR A 53 -9.95 8.74 -0.92
N VAL A 54 -8.66 8.53 -0.81
CA VAL A 54 -7.98 7.38 -1.40
C VAL A 54 -7.59 6.40 -0.29
N LEU A 55 -7.94 5.13 -0.47
CA LEU A 55 -7.41 4.01 0.29
C LEU A 55 -6.38 3.27 -0.56
N PHE A 56 -5.11 3.35 -0.18
CA PHE A 56 -4.01 2.63 -0.82
C PHE A 56 -3.75 1.32 -0.07
N ASP A 57 -4.14 0.20 -0.67
CA ASP A 57 -4.09 -1.13 -0.05
C ASP A 57 -3.45 -2.13 -1.04
N SER A 58 -2.17 -2.45 -0.91
CA SER A 58 -1.24 -2.15 0.17
C SER A 58 0.16 -1.80 -0.35
N VAL A 59 0.98 -1.17 0.52
CA VAL A 59 2.42 -0.94 0.24
C VAL A 59 3.15 -2.26 0.01
N THR A 60 2.78 -3.30 0.78
CA THR A 60 3.35 -4.64 0.72
C THR A 60 3.21 -5.21 -0.70
N ALA A 61 2.01 -5.25 -1.24
CA ALA A 61 1.75 -5.77 -2.58
C ALA A 61 2.42 -4.90 -3.66
N CYS A 62 2.38 -3.57 -3.51
CA CYS A 62 3.01 -2.65 -4.45
C CYS A 62 4.53 -2.84 -4.52
N LEU A 63 5.20 -2.97 -3.36
CA LEU A 63 6.64 -3.21 -3.34
C LEU A 63 6.97 -4.57 -3.96
N ALA A 64 6.23 -5.62 -3.64
CA ALA A 64 6.45 -6.95 -4.21
C ALA A 64 6.40 -6.91 -5.75
N ALA A 65 5.35 -6.30 -6.31
CA ALA A 65 5.15 -6.17 -7.75
C ALA A 65 6.26 -5.37 -8.45
N GLN A 66 6.84 -4.36 -7.78
CA GLN A 66 7.90 -3.53 -8.36
C GLN A 66 9.31 -4.05 -8.09
N MET A 67 9.51 -4.81 -7.01
CA MET A 67 10.83 -5.30 -6.61
C MET A 67 11.20 -6.62 -7.27
N PHE A 68 10.22 -7.48 -7.56
CA PHE A 68 10.44 -8.84 -8.08
C PHE A 68 10.00 -9.02 -9.52
N ASP A 69 9.96 -7.93 -10.30
CA ASP A 69 9.62 -7.98 -11.70
C ASP A 69 10.76 -8.53 -12.56
N GLY A 70 10.42 -9.35 -13.56
CA GLY A 70 11.38 -9.81 -14.59
C GLY A 70 12.38 -10.86 -14.11
N GLY A 71 12.13 -11.57 -12.99
CA GLY A 71 12.96 -12.68 -12.52
C GLY A 71 14.22 -12.26 -11.75
N GLY A 72 14.32 -10.98 -11.40
CA GLY A 72 15.38 -10.42 -10.55
C GLY A 72 14.84 -9.66 -9.36
N MET A 73 15.73 -9.04 -8.59
CA MET A 73 15.37 -8.17 -7.48
C MET A 73 15.86 -6.74 -7.74
N ASP A 74 14.91 -5.80 -7.88
CA ASP A 74 15.24 -4.37 -8.03
C ASP A 74 15.41 -3.70 -6.66
N MET A 75 16.63 -3.46 -6.26
CA MET A 75 16.98 -2.77 -5.00
C MET A 75 16.61 -1.27 -5.01
N GLY A 76 16.29 -0.69 -6.16
CA GLY A 76 15.80 0.68 -6.29
C GLY A 76 14.29 0.82 -6.03
N ALA A 77 13.55 -0.28 -6.09
CA ALA A 77 12.09 -0.30 -5.95
C ALA A 77 11.59 0.35 -4.64
N PRO A 78 12.18 0.09 -3.45
CA PRO A 78 11.68 0.70 -2.21
C PRO A 78 11.67 2.24 -2.25
N ARG A 79 12.75 2.85 -2.76
CA ARG A 79 12.86 4.31 -2.88
C ARG A 79 11.84 4.86 -3.88
N ARG A 80 11.67 4.17 -5.01
CA ARG A 80 10.71 4.55 -6.05
C ARG A 80 9.28 4.47 -5.55
N VAL A 81 8.90 3.38 -4.88
CA VAL A 81 7.56 3.18 -4.29
C VAL A 81 7.26 4.27 -3.24
N ALA A 82 8.19 4.55 -2.32
CA ALA A 82 8.01 5.60 -1.33
C ALA A 82 7.75 6.96 -2.00
N ALA A 83 8.54 7.32 -3.02
CA ALA A 83 8.37 8.58 -3.74
C ALA A 83 7.03 8.66 -4.50
N GLN A 84 6.59 7.57 -5.12
CA GLN A 84 5.32 7.49 -5.81
C GLN A 84 4.15 7.63 -4.83
N ILE A 85 4.16 6.91 -3.70
CA ILE A 85 3.10 7.02 -2.68
C ILE A 85 3.06 8.44 -2.10
N ALA A 86 4.20 9.04 -1.77
CA ALA A 86 4.28 10.42 -1.29
C ALA A 86 3.74 11.42 -2.33
N ALA A 87 3.93 11.18 -3.62
CA ALA A 87 3.39 12.03 -4.68
C ALA A 87 1.87 11.92 -4.78
N ILE A 88 1.33 10.69 -4.82
CA ILE A 88 -0.11 10.48 -4.94
C ILE A 88 -0.89 10.89 -3.67
N SER A 89 -0.28 10.79 -2.49
CA SER A 89 -0.92 11.15 -1.22
C SER A 89 -1.28 12.64 -1.10
N ARG A 90 -0.63 13.49 -1.91
CA ARG A 90 -0.86 14.94 -1.90
C ARG A 90 -2.02 15.41 -2.80
N VAL A 91 -2.61 14.51 -3.56
CA VAL A 91 -3.66 14.86 -4.53
C VAL A 91 -5.05 14.85 -3.90
N PRO A 92 -5.49 13.78 -3.19
CA PRO A 92 -6.82 13.76 -2.59
C PRO A 92 -6.85 14.56 -1.27
N ALA A 93 -8.06 14.95 -0.84
CA ALA A 93 -8.26 15.58 0.46
C ALA A 93 -7.83 14.67 1.63
N HIS A 94 -8.05 13.36 1.47
CA HIS A 94 -7.65 12.36 2.46
C HIS A 94 -6.99 11.16 1.79
N PHE A 95 -5.91 10.70 2.40
CA PHE A 95 -5.17 9.54 1.92
C PHE A 95 -4.90 8.56 3.08
N VAL A 96 -5.35 7.33 2.92
CA VAL A 96 -5.10 6.24 3.87
C VAL A 96 -4.21 5.21 3.18
N CYS A 97 -3.12 4.84 3.84
CA CYS A 97 -2.15 3.88 3.33
C CYS A 97 -2.04 2.68 4.28
N VAL A 98 -2.15 1.48 3.74
CA VAL A 98 -2.05 0.22 4.49
C VAL A 98 -0.74 -0.48 4.15
N CYS A 99 -0.07 -1.00 5.18
CA CYS A 99 1.12 -1.84 5.05
C CYS A 99 1.10 -2.95 6.09
N ASP A 100 1.46 -4.16 5.67
CA ASP A 100 1.60 -5.28 6.59
C ASP A 100 2.91 -5.18 7.36
N GLY A 101 2.87 -5.41 8.68
CA GLY A 101 4.02 -5.32 9.59
C GLY A 101 4.95 -6.54 9.55
N ILE A 102 5.25 -7.09 8.38
CA ILE A 102 5.98 -8.37 8.21
C ILE A 102 7.46 -8.31 8.62
N TRP A 103 8.01 -7.13 8.89
CA TRP A 103 9.40 -6.96 9.36
C TRP A 103 9.59 -7.24 10.86
N GLN A 104 8.52 -7.57 11.59
CA GLN A 104 8.55 -7.81 13.05
C GLN A 104 8.92 -9.27 13.39
N GLY A 105 9.09 -10.14 12.40
CA GLY A 105 9.55 -11.51 12.60
C GLY A 105 11.00 -11.54 13.06
N GLY A 106 11.29 -12.37 14.05
CA GLY A 106 12.65 -12.58 14.58
C GLY A 106 13.41 -13.72 13.92
N GLU A 107 13.09 -14.07 12.68
CA GLU A 107 13.67 -15.20 11.95
C GLU A 107 14.81 -14.75 11.04
N ASP A 108 15.77 -15.63 10.81
CA ASP A 108 16.80 -15.45 9.80
C ASP A 108 16.20 -15.72 8.41
N TYR A 109 15.86 -14.65 7.72
CA TYR A 109 15.34 -14.71 6.37
C TYR A 109 16.44 -14.92 5.33
N ASP A 110 16.10 -15.55 4.21
CA ASP A 110 16.95 -15.54 3.04
C ASP A 110 17.22 -14.10 2.56
N PRO A 111 18.30 -13.87 1.76
CA PRO A 111 18.68 -12.51 1.37
C PRO A 111 17.59 -11.71 0.63
N TRP A 112 16.71 -12.37 -0.13
CA TRP A 112 15.64 -11.71 -0.88
C TRP A 112 14.53 -11.23 0.05
N THR A 113 14.10 -12.09 0.97
CA THR A 113 13.12 -11.76 2.00
C THR A 113 13.65 -10.69 2.93
N ALA A 114 14.93 -10.78 3.35
CA ALA A 114 15.56 -9.75 4.17
C ALA A 114 15.61 -8.38 3.47
N ALA A 115 15.96 -8.33 2.19
CA ALA A 115 15.96 -7.09 1.41
C ALA A 115 14.55 -6.51 1.24
N TYR A 116 13.55 -7.37 1.02
CA TYR A 116 12.16 -6.97 0.87
C TYR A 116 11.59 -6.37 2.17
N THR A 117 11.78 -7.06 3.31
CA THR A 117 11.31 -6.57 4.63
C THR A 117 12.01 -5.29 5.04
N ALA A 118 13.34 -5.18 4.80
CA ALA A 118 14.08 -3.94 5.01
C ALA A 118 13.57 -2.80 4.12
N GLY A 119 13.23 -3.10 2.87
CA GLY A 119 12.62 -2.17 1.92
C GLY A 119 11.29 -1.63 2.42
N LEU A 120 10.38 -2.52 2.86
CA LEU A 120 9.09 -2.13 3.44
C LEU A 120 9.25 -1.24 4.67
N ALA A 121 10.12 -1.63 5.61
CA ALA A 121 10.41 -0.83 6.78
C ALA A 121 10.98 0.56 6.40
N GLY A 122 11.79 0.64 5.34
CA GLY A 122 12.31 1.88 4.79
C GLY A 122 11.21 2.78 4.23
N ILE A 123 10.27 2.23 3.46
CA ILE A 123 9.11 2.94 2.94
C ILE A 123 8.26 3.48 4.09
N CYS A 124 7.92 2.62 5.07
CA CYS A 124 7.09 3.03 6.21
C CYS A 124 7.74 4.16 7.03
N ARG A 125 9.05 4.12 7.26
CA ARG A 125 9.76 5.24 7.92
C ARG A 125 9.66 6.54 7.13
N THR A 126 9.79 6.47 5.81
CA THR A 126 9.69 7.65 4.94
C THR A 126 8.27 8.23 4.99
N LEU A 127 7.25 7.40 4.83
CA LEU A 127 5.85 7.84 4.83
C LEU A 127 5.41 8.32 6.21
N ALA A 128 5.86 7.66 7.29
CA ALA A 128 5.55 8.09 8.66
C ALA A 128 6.12 9.47 9.01
N ALA A 129 7.23 9.88 8.39
CA ALA A 129 7.76 11.23 8.55
C ALA A 129 6.84 12.30 7.90
N GLU A 130 6.20 11.98 6.78
CA GLU A 130 5.37 12.90 5.99
C GLU A 130 3.90 12.91 6.41
N PHE A 131 3.33 11.77 6.81
CA PHE A 131 1.90 11.65 7.12
C PHE A 131 1.55 12.21 8.50
N ASP A 132 0.34 12.77 8.61
CA ASP A 132 -0.15 13.42 9.84
C ASP A 132 -0.43 12.41 10.95
N VAL A 133 -0.95 11.22 10.58
CA VAL A 133 -1.33 10.16 11.52
C VAL A 133 -0.64 8.86 11.14
N VAL A 134 -0.08 8.19 12.14
CA VAL A 134 0.51 6.85 12.02
C VAL A 134 -0.07 5.98 13.12
N CYS A 135 -0.71 4.89 12.75
CA CYS A 135 -1.26 3.94 13.69
C CYS A 135 -0.95 2.49 13.29
N GLU A 136 -0.85 1.64 14.29
CA GLU A 136 -0.78 0.19 14.13
C GLU A 136 -2.12 -0.42 14.53
N MET A 137 -2.62 -1.35 13.72
CA MET A 137 -3.86 -2.07 14.01
C MET A 137 -3.54 -3.43 14.62
N THR A 138 -3.89 -3.62 15.88
CA THR A 138 -3.71 -4.89 16.59
C THR A 138 -5.05 -5.39 17.09
N MET A 139 -5.50 -6.58 16.63
CA MET A 139 -6.78 -7.19 17.02
C MET A 139 -7.99 -6.24 16.83
N GLY A 140 -7.97 -5.42 15.77
CA GLY A 140 -9.04 -4.45 15.50
C GLY A 140 -8.95 -3.15 16.29
N LEU A 141 -7.94 -2.97 17.13
CA LEU A 141 -7.74 -1.76 17.94
C LEU A 141 -6.56 -0.95 17.38
N PRO A 142 -6.72 0.37 17.17
CA PRO A 142 -5.64 1.23 16.76
C PRO A 142 -4.72 1.58 17.93
N HIS A 143 -3.40 1.43 17.72
CA HIS A 143 -2.37 2.05 18.52
C HIS A 143 -1.76 3.22 17.76
N VAL A 144 -1.95 4.44 18.27
CA VAL A 144 -1.51 5.66 17.57
C VAL A 144 -0.09 6.00 17.98
N TRP A 145 0.84 6.00 17.00
CA TRP A 145 2.24 6.36 17.18
C TRP A 145 2.51 7.83 16.87
N LYS A 146 1.70 8.45 16.01
CA LYS A 146 1.84 9.86 15.60
C LYS A 146 0.46 10.46 15.31
N GLY A 147 0.24 11.72 15.70
CA GLY A 147 -0.97 12.47 15.44
C GLY A 147 -2.18 12.02 16.27
N GLU A 148 -3.35 12.37 15.80
CA GLU A 148 -4.63 12.01 16.44
C GLU A 148 -5.55 11.37 15.39
N MET A 149 -6.22 10.28 15.77
CA MET A 149 -7.22 9.65 14.90
C MET A 149 -8.38 10.61 14.63
N PRO A 150 -8.86 10.71 13.39
CA PRO A 150 -10.06 11.47 13.08
C PRO A 150 -11.23 10.98 13.93
N ARG A 151 -12.02 11.90 14.46
CA ARG A 151 -13.26 11.55 15.16
C ARG A 151 -14.30 11.13 14.11
N ALA A 152 -15.01 10.04 14.38
CA ALA A 152 -16.11 9.57 13.54
C ALA A 152 -17.29 10.56 13.58
#